data_e105638bb53c9713182e45a8b2965e12
#
_entry.id   e105638bb53c9713182e45a8b2965e12
#
_cell.length_a   1.000
_cell.length_b   1.000
_cell.length_c   1.000
_cell.angle_alpha   90.00
_cell.angle_beta   90.00
_cell.angle_gamma   90.00
#
_symmetry.space_group_name_H-M   'P 1'
#
loop_
_entity.id
_entity.type
_entity.pdbx_description
1 polymer ?
#
loop_
_entity_poly.entity_id
_entity_poly.type
_entity_poly.pdbx_seq_one_letter_code
_entity_poly.pdbx_strand_id
1 'polypeptide(L)'
;MIQRKQSLWLLISALLLLIPLFFPYVVITTLEMIFEGDTTGFTSLGSDAGLVTFEWPLMILNFIVILVSLVTIFLYKKRTLQMRLTVFNILLTIGLMVLAGITTYSFISTLGTDYTGWRLKWLVAILPLISITLDVFAYRAIAIDEMTIRSMYRLRDRK
;
A
#
# COMPACT_ATOMS: atom_id res chain seq x y z
N MET A 1 -27.36 5.45 3.17
CA MET A 1 -26.58 4.84 4.28
C MET A 1 -25.48 3.86 3.82
N ILE A 2 -25.56 3.29 2.63
CA ILE A 2 -24.59 2.31 2.09
C ILE A 2 -23.25 2.95 1.74
N GLN A 3 -23.22 4.21 1.34
CA GLN A 3 -22.01 4.98 0.99
C GLN A 3 -20.95 5.05 2.10
N ARG A 4 -21.35 4.97 3.37
CA ARG A 4 -20.42 5.04 4.50
C ARG A 4 -19.50 3.83 4.62
N LYS A 5 -19.96 2.62 4.24
CA LYS A 5 -19.14 1.40 4.34
C LYS A 5 -17.99 1.38 3.33
N GLN A 6 -18.21 1.86 2.11
CA GLN A 6 -17.21 1.94 1.04
C GLN A 6 -16.06 2.89 1.41
N SER A 7 -16.40 4.09 1.91
CA SER A 7 -15.42 5.07 2.36
C SER A 7 -14.63 4.57 3.57
N LEU A 8 -15.25 3.75 4.44
CA LEU A 8 -14.58 3.17 5.59
C LEU A 8 -13.48 2.18 5.18
N TRP A 9 -13.75 1.29 4.21
CA TRP A 9 -12.75 0.34 3.71
C TRP A 9 -11.55 1.05 3.09
N LEU A 10 -11.78 2.08 2.25
CA LEU A 10 -10.71 2.88 1.64
C LEU A 10 -9.93 3.69 2.69
N LEU A 11 -10.60 4.20 3.72
CA LEU A 11 -9.93 4.93 4.79
C LEU A 11 -9.02 4.02 5.62
N ILE A 12 -9.50 2.82 5.99
CA ILE A 12 -8.70 1.83 6.72
C ILE A 12 -7.52 1.39 5.86
N SER A 13 -7.71 1.14 4.55
CA SER A 13 -6.64 0.83 3.60
C SER A 13 -5.56 1.91 3.59
N ALA A 14 -5.94 3.19 3.49
CA ALA A 14 -5.00 4.31 3.52
C ALA A 14 -4.24 4.40 4.86
N LEU A 15 -4.92 4.19 6.00
CA LEU A 15 -4.29 4.21 7.32
C LEU A 15 -3.30 3.06 7.51
N LEU A 16 -3.61 1.86 7.01
CA LEU A 16 -2.69 0.72 7.06
C LEU A 16 -1.40 0.99 6.28
N LEU A 17 -1.48 1.69 5.15
CA LEU A 17 -0.32 2.04 4.32
C LEU A 17 0.52 3.19 4.90
N LEU A 18 0.04 3.90 5.93
CA LEU A 18 0.86 4.85 6.69
C LEU A 18 1.87 4.15 7.62
N ILE A 19 1.55 2.94 8.10
CA ILE A 19 2.38 2.24 9.08
C ILE A 19 3.78 1.90 8.53
N PRO A 20 3.94 1.39 7.29
CA PRO A 20 5.26 1.11 6.73
C PRO A 20 6.16 2.33 6.50
N LEU A 21 5.63 3.57 6.61
CA LEU A 21 6.43 4.80 6.59
C LEU A 21 7.22 5.02 7.89
N PHE A 22 6.74 4.45 9.01
CA PHE A 22 7.31 4.68 10.33
C PHE A 22 7.91 3.41 10.95
N PHE A 23 7.55 2.24 10.42
CA PHE A 23 7.98 0.95 10.96
C PHE A 23 8.66 0.11 9.87
N PRO A 24 9.82 -0.46 10.18
CA PRO A 24 10.54 -1.29 9.22
C PRO A 24 9.80 -2.57 8.90
N TYR A 25 9.82 -2.96 7.62
CA TYR A 25 9.22 -4.20 7.12
C TYR A 25 10.24 -5.33 6.97
N VAL A 26 11.55 -5.00 6.94
CA VAL A 26 12.64 -5.98 6.82
C VAL A 26 13.79 -5.64 7.75
N VAL A 27 14.46 -6.68 8.23
CA VAL A 27 15.72 -6.57 8.99
C VAL A 27 16.76 -7.41 8.25
N ILE A 28 17.90 -6.81 7.97
CA ILE A 28 19.03 -7.45 7.28
C ILE A 28 20.21 -7.50 8.27
N THR A 29 20.79 -8.67 8.42
CA THR A 29 21.89 -8.90 9.36
C THR A 29 23.17 -9.17 8.59
N THR A 30 24.22 -8.47 8.96
CA THR A 30 25.60 -8.73 8.52
C THR A 30 26.45 -9.22 9.71
N LEU A 31 27.71 -9.53 9.47
CA LEU A 31 28.63 -9.97 10.52
C LEU A 31 28.85 -8.89 11.60
N GLU A 32 28.80 -7.62 11.23
CA GLU A 32 29.13 -6.50 12.12
C GLU A 32 27.94 -5.63 12.49
N MET A 33 26.90 -5.55 11.63
CA MET A 33 25.80 -4.60 11.77
C MET A 33 24.45 -5.22 11.47
N ILE A 34 23.41 -4.57 11.98
CA ILE A 34 22.00 -4.86 11.68
C ILE A 34 21.43 -3.65 10.94
N PHE A 35 20.74 -3.92 9.82
CA PHE A 35 20.06 -2.88 9.04
C PHE A 35 18.54 -3.10 9.13
N GLU A 36 17.80 -2.02 9.32
CA GLU A 36 16.35 -2.01 9.25
C GLU A 36 15.92 -1.27 7.98
N GLY A 37 15.09 -1.93 7.17
CA GLY A 37 14.51 -1.36 5.95
C GLY A 37 13.05 -0.98 6.15
N ASP A 38 12.75 0.30 5.94
CA ASP A 38 11.40 0.84 5.86
C ASP A 38 11.14 1.43 4.46
N THR A 39 10.01 2.09 4.25
CA THR A 39 9.69 2.71 2.95
C THR A 39 10.50 3.98 2.66
N THR A 40 11.26 4.50 3.61
CA THR A 40 12.13 5.67 3.43
C THR A 40 13.55 5.28 3.04
N GLY A 41 13.99 4.06 3.42
CA GLY A 41 15.30 3.54 3.10
C GLY A 41 15.81 2.51 4.10
N PHE A 42 17.13 2.33 4.12
CA PHE A 42 17.81 1.42 5.04
C PHE A 42 18.59 2.20 6.08
N THR A 43 18.35 1.90 7.36
CA THR A 43 19.03 2.49 8.51
C THR A 43 19.90 1.43 9.20
N SER A 44 21.12 1.79 9.60
CA SER A 44 21.99 0.95 10.40
C SER A 44 21.64 1.08 11.89
N LEU A 45 21.63 -0.07 12.59
CA LEU A 45 21.55 -0.13 14.05
C LEU A 45 22.93 -0.49 14.60
N GLY A 46 23.54 0.40 15.37
CA GLY A 46 24.87 0.17 15.98
C GLY A 46 25.49 1.46 16.49
N SER A 47 26.84 1.44 16.69
CA SER A 47 27.59 2.61 17.15
C SER A 47 27.51 3.81 16.19
N ASP A 48 27.35 3.54 14.89
CA ASP A 48 27.15 4.54 13.82
C ASP A 48 25.72 4.47 13.27
N ALA A 49 24.73 4.52 14.18
CA ALA A 49 23.32 4.49 13.79
C ALA A 49 22.97 5.68 12.89
N GLY A 50 22.53 5.40 11.67
CA GLY A 50 22.15 6.43 10.69
C GLY A 50 21.52 5.87 9.42
N LEU A 51 20.99 6.78 8.61
CA LEU A 51 20.45 6.45 7.30
C LEU A 51 21.62 6.11 6.35
N VAL A 52 21.62 4.86 5.87
CA VAL A 52 22.65 4.36 4.95
C VAL A 52 22.26 4.61 3.50
N THR A 53 21.00 4.32 3.15
CA THR A 53 20.45 4.59 1.82
C THR A 53 19.08 5.20 1.94
N PHE A 54 18.80 6.17 1.08
CA PHE A 54 17.49 6.81 0.98
C PHE A 54 16.76 6.34 -0.26
N GLU A 55 15.64 5.61 -0.08
CA GLU A 55 14.86 5.01 -1.16
C GLU A 55 13.67 5.92 -1.54
N TRP A 56 13.98 7.09 -2.12
CA TRP A 56 12.96 8.07 -2.53
C TRP A 56 11.87 7.51 -3.48
N PRO A 57 12.13 6.55 -4.41
CA PRO A 57 11.07 6.03 -5.27
C PRO A 57 10.03 5.24 -4.49
N LEU A 58 10.46 4.47 -3.49
CA LEU A 58 9.58 3.67 -2.64
C LEU A 58 8.70 4.57 -1.76
N MET A 59 9.31 5.59 -1.16
CA MET A 59 8.63 6.59 -0.35
C MET A 59 7.58 7.36 -1.15
N ILE A 60 7.94 7.86 -2.35
CA ILE A 60 7.02 8.60 -3.22
C ILE A 60 5.86 7.71 -3.66
N LEU A 61 6.13 6.48 -4.08
CA LEU A 61 5.10 5.55 -4.51
C LEU A 61 4.12 5.25 -3.37
N ASN A 62 4.61 5.01 -2.15
CA ASN A 62 3.75 4.81 -0.99
C ASN A 62 2.85 6.04 -0.72
N PHE A 63 3.43 7.24 -0.82
CA PHE A 63 2.67 8.48 -0.65
C PHE A 63 1.57 8.64 -1.71
N ILE A 64 1.87 8.30 -2.98
CA ILE A 64 0.90 8.33 -4.09
C ILE A 64 -0.25 7.34 -3.81
N VAL A 65 0.04 6.12 -3.36
CA VAL A 65 -0.99 5.12 -3.05
C VAL A 65 -1.94 5.63 -1.97
N ILE A 66 -1.41 6.18 -0.89
CA ILE A 66 -2.21 6.79 0.19
C ILE A 66 -3.06 7.93 -0.35
N LEU A 67 -2.49 8.82 -1.14
CA LEU A 67 -3.18 9.97 -1.72
C LEU A 67 -4.30 9.53 -2.66
N VAL A 68 -4.07 8.53 -3.53
CA VAL A 68 -5.09 7.97 -4.43
C VAL A 68 -6.24 7.35 -3.63
N SER A 69 -5.96 6.61 -2.54
CA SER A 69 -6.99 6.10 -1.64
C SER A 69 -7.86 7.23 -1.06
N LEU A 70 -7.23 8.30 -0.56
CA LEU A 70 -7.94 9.44 0.01
C LEU A 70 -8.77 10.19 -1.05
N VAL A 71 -8.20 10.46 -2.22
CA VAL A 71 -8.91 11.10 -3.34
C VAL A 71 -10.12 10.27 -3.76
N THR A 72 -9.98 8.94 -3.79
CA THR A 72 -11.07 8.02 -4.14
C THR A 72 -12.26 8.14 -3.18
N ILE A 73 -12.03 8.41 -1.89
CA ILE A 73 -13.08 8.65 -0.91
C ILE A 73 -13.89 9.91 -1.27
N PHE A 74 -13.24 10.99 -1.69
CA PHE A 74 -13.92 12.24 -2.04
C PHE A 74 -14.72 12.16 -3.36
N LEU A 75 -14.39 11.20 -4.23
CA LEU A 75 -15.09 10.99 -5.51
C LEU A 75 -16.40 10.20 -5.40
N TYR A 76 -17.02 10.13 -4.24
CA TYR A 76 -18.26 9.37 -3.99
C TYR A 76 -19.43 9.74 -4.91
N LYS A 77 -19.46 10.95 -5.49
CA LYS A 77 -20.48 11.39 -6.46
C LYS A 77 -20.28 10.79 -7.86
N LYS A 78 -19.03 10.43 -8.24
CA LYS A 78 -18.67 9.89 -9.56
C LYS A 78 -18.27 8.41 -9.43
N ARG A 79 -19.24 7.52 -9.23
CA ARG A 79 -19.03 6.10 -8.91
C ARG A 79 -18.16 5.35 -9.92
N THR A 80 -18.37 5.56 -11.22
CA THR A 80 -17.57 4.93 -12.29
C THR A 80 -16.09 5.32 -12.18
N LEU A 81 -15.81 6.58 -11.85
CA LEU A 81 -14.44 7.07 -11.66
C LEU A 81 -13.84 6.53 -10.36
N GLN A 82 -14.64 6.44 -9.30
CA GLN A 82 -14.24 5.82 -8.03
C GLN A 82 -13.82 4.35 -8.23
N MET A 83 -14.60 3.56 -8.98
CA MET A 83 -14.24 2.17 -9.31
C MET A 83 -12.91 2.07 -10.05
N ARG A 84 -12.68 2.93 -11.06
CA ARG A 84 -11.42 2.94 -11.83
C ARG A 84 -10.23 3.29 -10.95
N LEU A 85 -10.38 4.28 -10.07
CA LEU A 85 -9.32 4.69 -9.13
C LEU A 85 -9.03 3.61 -8.09
N THR A 86 -10.05 2.89 -7.61
CA THR A 86 -9.83 1.76 -6.68
C THR A 86 -9.02 0.65 -7.34
N VAL A 87 -9.33 0.28 -8.60
CA VAL A 87 -8.52 -0.70 -9.35
C VAL A 87 -7.11 -0.19 -9.57
N PHE A 88 -6.95 1.08 -9.92
CA PHE A 88 -5.64 1.70 -10.08
C PHE A 88 -4.84 1.69 -8.77
N ASN A 89 -5.49 1.95 -7.63
CA ASN A 89 -4.87 1.88 -6.32
C ASN A 89 -4.36 0.47 -5.97
N ILE A 90 -5.13 -0.56 -6.28
CA ILE A 90 -4.71 -1.96 -6.13
C ILE A 90 -3.44 -2.23 -6.95
N LEU A 91 -3.40 -1.80 -8.20
CA LEU A 91 -2.23 -1.98 -9.07
C LEU A 91 -1.00 -1.24 -8.52
N LEU A 92 -1.18 -0.01 -8.02
CA LEU A 92 -0.11 0.76 -7.39
C LEU A 92 0.40 0.08 -6.13
N THR A 93 -0.48 -0.48 -5.30
CA THR A 93 -0.09 -1.20 -4.06
C THR A 93 0.69 -2.48 -4.39
N ILE A 94 0.30 -3.21 -5.44
CA ILE A 94 1.09 -4.35 -5.94
C ILE A 94 2.46 -3.87 -6.42
N GLY A 95 2.51 -2.77 -7.19
CA GLY A 95 3.76 -2.14 -7.62
C GLY A 95 4.66 -1.74 -6.44
N LEU A 96 4.07 -1.21 -5.37
CA LEU A 96 4.78 -0.87 -4.14
C LEU A 96 5.45 -2.11 -3.50
N MET A 97 4.73 -3.24 -3.42
CA MET A 97 5.29 -4.49 -2.89
C MET A 97 6.42 -5.02 -3.76
N VAL A 98 6.28 -4.99 -5.08
CA VAL A 98 7.32 -5.41 -6.01
C VAL A 98 8.54 -4.51 -5.89
N LEU A 99 8.35 -3.20 -5.83
CA LEU A 99 9.45 -2.24 -5.67
C LEU A 99 10.17 -2.45 -4.33
N ALA A 100 9.45 -2.66 -3.22
CA ALA A 100 10.04 -2.96 -1.93
C ALA A 100 10.89 -4.25 -1.95
N GLY A 101 10.47 -5.27 -2.70
CA GLY A 101 11.26 -6.48 -2.92
C GLY A 101 12.53 -6.21 -3.72
N ILE A 102 12.44 -5.41 -4.79
CA ILE A 102 13.58 -5.04 -5.64
C ILE A 102 14.61 -4.23 -4.85
N THR A 103 14.18 -3.21 -4.09
CA THR A 103 15.09 -2.38 -3.28
C THR A 103 15.78 -3.20 -2.20
N THR A 104 15.03 -4.09 -1.52
CA THR A 104 15.61 -5.01 -0.53
C THR A 104 16.64 -5.93 -1.16
N TYR A 105 16.34 -6.53 -2.30
CA TYR A 105 17.28 -7.40 -3.03
C TYR A 105 18.52 -6.63 -3.50
N SER A 106 18.33 -5.43 -4.04
CA SER A 106 19.43 -4.54 -4.48
C SER A 106 20.34 -4.20 -3.31
N PHE A 107 19.78 -3.83 -2.15
CA PHE A 107 20.55 -3.53 -0.96
C PHE A 107 21.34 -4.75 -0.45
N ILE A 108 20.74 -5.93 -0.40
CA ILE A 108 21.44 -7.18 -0.04
C ILE A 108 22.61 -7.46 -0.99
N SER A 109 22.43 -7.20 -2.30
CA SER A 109 23.49 -7.42 -3.27
C SER A 109 24.69 -6.48 -3.09
N THR A 110 24.50 -5.30 -2.51
CA THR A 110 25.60 -4.36 -2.20
C THR A 110 26.41 -4.77 -0.99
N LEU A 111 25.85 -5.57 -0.07
CA LEU A 111 26.52 -6.05 1.14
C LEU A 111 27.50 -7.20 0.84
N GLY A 112 27.36 -7.87 -0.30
CA GLY A 112 28.31 -8.89 -0.78
C GLY A 112 28.49 -10.05 0.20
N THR A 113 29.76 -10.33 0.59
CA THR A 113 30.15 -11.45 1.47
C THR A 113 29.80 -11.26 2.94
N ASP A 114 29.52 -10.04 3.36
CA ASP A 114 29.23 -9.70 4.77
C ASP A 114 27.78 -10.04 5.16
N TYR A 115 26.94 -10.32 4.17
CA TYR A 115 25.56 -10.71 4.37
C TYR A 115 25.44 -12.05 5.09
N THR A 116 24.72 -12.07 6.21
CA THR A 116 24.49 -13.28 7.02
C THR A 116 23.05 -13.77 6.92
N GLY A 117 22.09 -12.88 6.76
CA GLY A 117 20.69 -13.26 6.64
C GLY A 117 19.72 -12.08 6.63
N TRP A 118 18.46 -12.38 6.33
CA TRP A 118 17.39 -11.40 6.40
C TRP A 118 16.15 -11.97 7.08
N ARG A 119 15.36 -11.08 7.67
CA ARG A 119 14.11 -11.44 8.35
C ARG A 119 13.03 -10.42 8.03
N LEU A 120 11.87 -10.91 7.58
CA LEU A 120 10.69 -10.06 7.43
C LEU A 120 10.04 -9.79 8.79
N LYS A 121 9.70 -8.55 9.04
CA LYS A 121 8.78 -8.16 10.13
C LYS A 121 7.35 -8.37 9.63
N TRP A 122 6.85 -9.60 9.74
CA TRP A 122 5.57 -10.04 9.19
C TRP A 122 4.41 -9.09 9.50
N LEU A 123 4.41 -8.50 10.70
CA LEU A 123 3.35 -7.58 11.13
C LEU A 123 3.22 -6.37 10.20
N VAL A 124 4.33 -5.82 9.72
CA VAL A 124 4.35 -4.66 8.81
C VAL A 124 4.27 -5.12 7.35
N ALA A 125 4.99 -6.17 6.99
CA ALA A 125 5.05 -6.68 5.63
C ALA A 125 3.69 -7.18 5.08
N ILE A 126 2.77 -7.61 5.95
CA ILE A 126 1.42 -8.07 5.56
C ILE A 126 0.43 -6.92 5.32
N LEU A 127 0.71 -5.70 5.80
CA LEU A 127 -0.23 -4.58 5.73
C LEU A 127 -0.63 -4.19 4.30
N PRO A 128 0.27 -4.14 3.31
CA PRO A 128 -0.12 -3.88 1.93
C PRO A 128 -1.05 -4.95 1.36
N LEU A 129 -0.89 -6.23 1.73
CA LEU A 129 -1.82 -7.30 1.32
C LEU A 129 -3.22 -7.12 1.92
N ILE A 130 -3.29 -6.74 3.20
CA ILE A 130 -4.56 -6.41 3.86
C ILE A 130 -5.19 -5.19 3.18
N SER A 131 -4.41 -4.17 2.85
CA SER A 131 -4.87 -2.99 2.11
C SER A 131 -5.50 -3.36 0.76
N ILE A 132 -4.85 -4.23 -0.03
CA ILE A 132 -5.41 -4.74 -1.30
C ILE A 132 -6.76 -5.44 -1.07
N THR A 133 -6.87 -6.29 -0.04
CA THR A 133 -8.15 -6.99 0.25
C THR A 133 -9.27 -6.01 0.62
N LEU A 134 -8.96 -4.97 1.37
CA LEU A 134 -9.92 -3.90 1.70
C LEU A 134 -10.34 -3.09 0.47
N ASP A 135 -9.42 -2.79 -0.42
CA ASP A 135 -9.70 -2.10 -1.69
C ASP A 135 -10.59 -2.95 -2.60
N VAL A 136 -10.39 -4.28 -2.63
CA VAL A 136 -11.27 -5.21 -3.35
C VAL A 136 -12.69 -5.22 -2.76
N PHE A 137 -12.83 -5.19 -1.43
CA PHE A 137 -14.15 -5.08 -0.78
C PHE A 137 -14.80 -3.73 -1.06
N ALA A 138 -14.03 -2.64 -1.05
CA ALA A 138 -14.53 -1.32 -1.44
C ALA A 138 -15.02 -1.33 -2.90
N TYR A 139 -14.24 -1.87 -3.84
CA TYR A 139 -14.61 -2.00 -5.24
C TYR A 139 -15.92 -2.77 -5.42
N ARG A 140 -16.05 -3.95 -4.78
CA ARG A 140 -17.27 -4.77 -4.86
C ARG A 140 -18.49 -4.02 -4.32
N ALA A 141 -18.35 -3.32 -3.23
CA ALA A 141 -19.43 -2.53 -2.65
C ALA A 141 -19.89 -1.40 -3.59
N ILE A 142 -18.93 -0.68 -4.22
CA ILE A 142 -19.22 0.37 -5.20
C ILE A 142 -19.92 -0.21 -6.44
N ALA A 143 -19.45 -1.37 -6.94
CA ALA A 143 -20.01 -2.03 -8.12
C ALA A 143 -21.48 -2.48 -7.90
N ILE A 144 -21.79 -3.05 -6.74
CA ILE A 144 -23.17 -3.44 -6.37
C ILE A 144 -24.08 -2.22 -6.32
N ASP A 145 -23.63 -1.13 -5.73
CA ASP A 145 -24.40 0.12 -5.68
C ASP A 145 -24.71 0.68 -7.07
N GLU A 146 -23.73 0.67 -7.97
CA GLU A 146 -23.89 1.14 -9.35
C GLU A 146 -24.89 0.27 -10.13
N MET A 147 -24.80 -1.06 -9.98
CA MET A 147 -25.75 -1.99 -10.62
C MET A 147 -27.19 -1.78 -10.12
N THR A 148 -27.37 -1.56 -8.83
CA THR A 148 -28.70 -1.34 -8.23
C THR A 148 -29.35 -0.07 -8.79
N ILE A 149 -28.58 1.01 -8.94
CA ILE A 149 -29.10 2.26 -9.50
C ILE A 149 -29.44 2.11 -10.98
N ARG A 150 -28.59 1.47 -11.77
CA ARG A 150 -28.87 1.23 -13.19
C ARG A 150 -30.13 0.38 -13.41
N SER A 151 -30.38 -0.61 -12.57
CA SER A 151 -31.59 -1.43 -12.63
C SER A 151 -32.86 -0.61 -12.35
N MET A 152 -32.82 0.29 -11.38
CA MET A 152 -33.96 1.19 -11.08
C MET A 152 -34.26 2.17 -12.22
N TYR A 153 -33.26 2.73 -12.89
CA TYR A 153 -33.46 3.59 -14.06
C TYR A 153 -34.12 2.84 -15.23
N ARG A 154 -33.71 1.61 -15.52
CA ARG A 154 -34.33 0.77 -16.57
C ARG A 154 -35.81 0.48 -16.31
N LEU A 155 -36.22 0.32 -15.06
CA LEU A 155 -37.64 0.06 -14.70
C LEU A 155 -38.48 1.34 -14.84
N ARG A 156 -37.89 2.52 -14.63
CA ARG A 156 -38.57 3.80 -14.79
C ARG A 156 -38.82 4.16 -16.27
N ASP A 157 -37.86 3.86 -17.14
CA ASP A 157 -37.98 4.14 -18.59
C ASP A 157 -38.93 3.19 -19.34
N ARG A 158 -39.43 2.15 -18.67
CA ARG A 158 -40.43 1.19 -19.22
C ARG A 158 -41.89 1.55 -18.93
N LYS A 159 -42.12 2.63 -18.17
CA LYS A 159 -43.47 3.19 -17.92
C LYS A 159 -43.68 4.45 -18.76
#